data_e5a9cb584bd5c20514a381a65757a939
#
_entry.id   e5a9cb584bd5c20514a381a65757a939
#
_cell.length_a   1.000
_cell.length_b   1.000
_cell.length_c   1.000
_cell.angle_alpha   90.00
_cell.angle_beta   90.00
_cell.angle_gamma   90.00
#
_symmetry.space_group_name_H-M   'P 1'
#
loop_
_entity.id
_entity.type
_entity.pdbx_description
1 polymer ?
#
loop_
_entity_poly.entity_id
_entity_poly.type
_entity_poly.pdbx_seq_one_letter_code
_entity_poly.pdbx_strand_id
1 'polypeptide(L)'
;MAAQDDKIRFDARGRDLDEAVDILSAGYNGRDFHVAPTEAPFAFRHTIVGDGAMTLRSTMFMGRVDGQAAAGDEHVVHWLLDGRSTVDNGRDEVAGAVGRPILFPEGREFEFTTEDVNQSLLHLSKSVVDEVAAERHGIMPGTLRFDHAAPVSSAAVQAWHATVRLIGRAYLGSGEPSDLMRTEMARMGAVALLDTFAHTSTQMPAALLAPRNASLRLAVEYMHASAHLPISAVDIAREAGLTARGLQQAFSRHLDTTPTAYLREIRLERVHDALRAAAPNATTVADVARHWAFAHLGRFSAAYQQRFGEYPRETLHRG
;
A
#
# COMPACT_ATOMS: atom_id res chain seq x y z
N MET A 1 -20.91 15.52 -2.28
CA MET A 1 -19.94 16.11 -1.35
C MET A 1 -18.69 16.39 -2.19
N ALA A 2 -18.32 17.63 -2.38
CA ALA A 2 -17.18 17.99 -3.25
C ALA A 2 -15.91 17.33 -2.71
N ALA A 3 -15.20 16.60 -3.55
CA ALA A 3 -13.86 16.08 -3.24
C ALA A 3 -13.00 17.30 -2.89
N GLN A 4 -12.48 17.34 -1.69
CA GLN A 4 -11.52 18.33 -1.23
C GLN A 4 -10.29 18.16 -2.12
N ASP A 5 -9.88 19.24 -2.76
CA ASP A 5 -8.77 19.27 -3.74
C ASP A 5 -7.44 19.11 -2.97
N ASP A 6 -7.07 17.87 -2.67
CA ASP A 6 -5.88 17.49 -1.90
C ASP A 6 -4.61 17.52 -2.78
N LYS A 7 -4.47 18.59 -3.57
CA LYS A 7 -3.25 18.80 -4.36
C LYS A 7 -2.04 18.96 -3.44
N ILE A 8 -1.04 18.16 -3.68
CA ILE A 8 0.22 18.20 -2.96
C ILE A 8 1.30 18.75 -3.90
N ARG A 9 1.89 19.88 -3.53
CA ARG A 9 3.10 20.39 -4.16
C ARG A 9 4.03 20.96 -3.10
N PHE A 10 5.18 20.34 -2.96
CA PHE A 10 6.20 20.71 -1.99
C PHE A 10 7.57 20.71 -2.68
N ASP A 11 8.38 21.72 -2.44
CA ASP A 11 9.79 21.81 -2.88
C ASP A 11 10.59 22.47 -1.75
N ALA A 12 11.50 21.72 -1.15
CA ALA A 12 12.42 22.22 -0.15
C ALA A 12 13.84 21.89 -0.55
N ARG A 13 14.77 22.77 -0.24
CA ARG A 13 16.21 22.58 -0.48
C ARG A 13 17.03 23.38 0.52
N GLY A 14 18.13 22.84 0.95
CA GLY A 14 18.97 23.51 1.93
C GLY A 14 20.32 22.85 2.12
N ARG A 15 21.04 23.32 3.13
CA ARG A 15 22.32 22.80 3.61
C ARG A 15 22.32 22.64 5.13
N ASP A 16 21.18 22.82 5.78
CA ASP A 16 21.01 22.64 7.21
C ASP A 16 20.53 21.21 7.47
N LEU A 17 21.22 20.53 8.38
CA LEU A 17 20.98 19.14 8.67
C LEU A 17 19.69 18.94 9.45
N ASP A 18 19.43 19.83 10.43
CA ASP A 18 18.27 19.74 11.31
C ASP A 18 16.98 20.01 10.50
N GLU A 19 17.03 21.01 9.59
CA GLU A 19 15.93 21.28 8.66
C GLU A 19 15.62 20.06 7.77
N ALA A 20 16.67 19.38 7.30
CA ALA A 20 16.50 18.18 6.47
C ALA A 20 15.85 17.02 7.25
N VAL A 21 16.24 16.81 8.52
CA VAL A 21 15.64 15.80 9.41
C VAL A 21 14.18 16.08 9.66
N ASP A 22 13.82 17.34 9.92
CA ASP A 22 12.41 17.74 10.14
C ASP A 22 11.56 17.47 8.91
N ILE A 23 12.07 17.81 7.71
CA ILE A 23 11.37 17.57 6.43
C ILE A 23 11.20 16.06 6.16
N LEU A 24 12.24 15.27 6.37
CA LEU A 24 12.17 13.81 6.17
C LEU A 24 11.20 13.17 7.17
N SER A 25 11.27 13.57 8.45
CA SER A 25 10.39 13.05 9.50
C SER A 25 8.92 13.37 9.24
N ALA A 26 8.63 14.57 8.72
CA ALA A 26 7.28 14.97 8.35
C ALA A 26 6.79 14.31 7.05
N GLY A 27 7.69 14.05 6.09
CA GLY A 27 7.34 13.55 4.76
C GLY A 27 7.23 12.04 4.64
N TYR A 28 7.87 11.31 5.54
CA TYR A 28 7.84 9.85 5.59
C TYR A 28 7.27 9.42 6.92
N ASN A 29 6.34 8.51 6.92
CA ASN A 29 5.71 7.95 8.13
C ASN A 29 6.74 7.07 8.88
N GLY A 30 7.86 7.69 9.30
CA GLY A 30 9.03 7.04 9.86
C GLY A 30 9.45 7.64 11.20
N ARG A 31 10.36 6.95 11.87
CA ARG A 31 10.92 7.33 13.17
C ARG A 31 12.40 6.95 13.26
N ASP A 32 13.04 7.47 14.29
CA ASP A 32 14.45 7.19 14.57
C ASP A 32 15.39 7.52 13.40
N PHE A 33 15.12 8.66 12.74
CA PHE A 33 16.00 9.16 11.68
C PHE A 33 17.31 9.65 12.29
N HIS A 34 18.41 9.05 11.85
CA HIS A 34 19.75 9.49 12.14
C HIS A 34 20.41 10.00 10.88
N VAL A 35 20.93 11.20 10.94
CA VAL A 35 21.60 11.82 9.80
C VAL A 35 23.03 12.11 10.17
N ALA A 36 23.96 11.72 9.28
CA ALA A 36 25.38 11.97 9.42
C ALA A 36 25.97 12.55 8.14
N PRO A 37 26.92 13.52 8.23
CA PRO A 37 27.63 14.00 7.05
C PRO A 37 28.50 12.90 6.46
N THR A 38 28.73 12.94 5.15
CA THR A 38 29.71 12.16 4.43
C THR A 38 30.92 13.03 4.07
N GLU A 39 31.82 12.55 3.18
CA GLU A 39 32.91 13.37 2.67
C GLU A 39 32.43 14.53 1.78
N ALA A 40 31.24 14.40 1.19
CA ALA A 40 30.64 15.45 0.36
C ALA A 40 30.03 16.56 1.24
N PRO A 41 30.09 17.85 0.78
CA PRO A 41 29.38 18.93 1.46
C PRO A 41 27.89 18.63 1.55
N PHE A 42 27.31 18.72 2.75
CA PHE A 42 25.90 18.46 2.97
C PHE A 42 25.01 19.36 2.12
N ALA A 43 24.07 18.78 1.43
CA ALA A 43 23.00 19.48 0.71
C ALA A 43 21.81 18.53 0.54
N PHE A 44 20.62 19.08 0.57
CA PHE A 44 19.41 18.31 0.30
C PHE A 44 18.46 19.08 -0.64
N ARG A 45 17.66 18.31 -1.36
CA ARG A 45 16.47 18.78 -2.07
C ARG A 45 15.40 17.70 -1.99
N HIS A 46 14.20 18.10 -1.63
CA HIS A 46 13.05 17.21 -1.56
C HIS A 46 11.85 17.84 -2.27
N THR A 47 11.32 17.14 -3.26
CA THR A 47 10.18 17.60 -4.05
C THR A 47 9.08 16.56 -4.01
N ILE A 48 7.84 16.99 -3.74
CA ILE A 48 6.64 16.14 -3.79
C ILE A 48 5.63 16.81 -4.72
N VAL A 49 5.07 16.02 -5.64
CA VAL A 49 3.96 16.47 -6.50
C VAL A 49 2.93 15.34 -6.60
N GLY A 50 1.64 15.70 -6.62
CA GLY A 50 0.56 14.72 -6.75
C GLY A 50 -0.68 15.07 -5.95
N ASP A 51 -1.34 14.05 -5.45
CA ASP A 51 -2.54 14.11 -4.60
C ASP A 51 -2.67 12.85 -3.72
N GLY A 52 -3.82 12.68 -3.06
CA GLY A 52 -4.08 11.49 -2.21
C GLY A 52 -4.13 10.15 -2.95
N ALA A 53 -4.28 10.14 -4.28
CA ALA A 53 -4.26 8.93 -5.10
C ALA A 53 -2.84 8.50 -5.47
N MET A 54 -1.98 9.49 -5.76
CA MET A 54 -0.60 9.27 -6.18
C MET A 54 0.29 10.46 -5.88
N THR A 55 1.48 10.23 -5.33
CA THR A 55 2.55 11.25 -5.29
C THR A 55 3.83 10.75 -5.94
N LEU A 56 4.47 11.62 -6.72
CA LEU A 56 5.83 11.44 -7.20
C LEU A 56 6.74 12.30 -6.33
N ARG A 57 7.74 11.66 -5.73
CA ARG A 57 8.71 12.31 -4.85
C ARG A 57 10.11 12.17 -5.44
N SER A 58 10.90 13.22 -5.32
CA SER A 58 12.31 13.21 -5.71
C SER A 58 13.12 13.75 -4.55
N THR A 59 14.15 13.01 -4.15
CA THR A 59 14.99 13.36 -3.01
C THR A 59 16.46 13.25 -3.43
N MET A 60 17.16 14.36 -3.34
CA MET A 60 18.63 14.39 -3.34
C MET A 60 19.06 14.68 -1.90
N PHE A 61 19.92 13.85 -1.37
CA PHE A 61 20.43 13.98 -0.02
C PHE A 61 21.91 13.58 0.03
N MET A 62 22.79 14.58 0.18
CA MET A 62 24.22 14.38 0.28
C MET A 62 24.59 14.22 1.76
N GLY A 63 24.66 12.98 2.20
CA GLY A 63 24.85 12.55 3.58
C GLY A 63 24.34 11.13 3.77
N ARG A 64 24.52 10.60 4.96
CA ARG A 64 24.00 9.28 5.36
C ARG A 64 22.71 9.48 6.16
N VAL A 65 21.68 8.75 5.83
CA VAL A 65 20.42 8.66 6.59
C VAL A 65 20.13 7.21 6.92
N ASP A 66 19.96 6.93 8.19
CA ASP A 66 19.45 5.65 8.72
C ASP A 66 18.11 5.92 9.40
N GLY A 67 17.18 4.99 9.31
CA GLY A 67 15.89 5.15 9.97
C GLY A 67 14.96 3.97 9.76
N GLN A 68 13.80 4.09 10.39
CA GLN A 68 12.69 3.15 10.23
C GLN A 68 11.54 3.86 9.51
N ALA A 69 10.91 3.16 8.57
CA ALA A 69 9.75 3.67 7.84
C ALA A 69 8.66 2.59 7.73
N ALA A 70 7.44 3.03 7.49
CA ALA A 70 6.32 2.15 7.20
C ALA A 70 5.58 2.67 5.96
N ALA A 71 5.37 1.81 4.99
CA ALA A 71 4.43 2.08 3.92
C ALA A 71 3.01 1.95 4.50
N GLY A 72 2.37 3.06 4.83
CA GLY A 72 1.04 3.10 5.42
C GLY A 72 -0.03 2.44 4.53
N ASP A 73 -1.01 3.21 4.06
CA ASP A 73 -2.06 2.73 3.14
C ASP A 73 -1.69 2.98 1.66
N GLU A 74 -0.38 2.88 1.37
CA GLU A 74 0.19 3.13 0.04
C GLU A 74 1.12 1.99 -0.37
N HIS A 75 1.27 1.81 -1.68
CA HIS A 75 2.39 1.08 -2.28
C HIS A 75 3.48 2.09 -2.65
N VAL A 76 4.69 1.87 -2.18
CA VAL A 76 5.81 2.78 -2.41
C VAL A 76 6.89 2.09 -3.23
N VAL A 77 7.10 2.57 -4.44
CA VAL A 77 8.19 2.11 -5.31
C VAL A 77 9.31 3.13 -5.32
N HIS A 78 10.48 2.69 -4.96
CA HIS A 78 11.71 3.47 -4.87
C HIS A 78 12.72 3.05 -5.95
N TRP A 79 13.46 4.00 -6.52
CA TRP A 79 14.61 3.73 -7.37
C TRP A 79 15.68 4.82 -7.25
N LEU A 80 16.94 4.37 -7.30
CA LEU A 80 18.09 5.25 -7.30
C LEU A 80 18.35 5.84 -8.68
N LEU A 81 18.70 7.10 -8.73
CA LEU A 81 19.34 7.77 -9.87
C LEU A 81 20.85 7.83 -9.65
N ASP A 82 21.30 7.94 -8.38
CA ASP A 82 22.69 7.91 -7.95
C ASP A 82 22.77 7.61 -6.44
N GLY A 83 23.96 7.24 -5.94
CA GLY A 83 24.20 6.95 -4.53
C GLY A 83 23.96 5.50 -4.13
N ARG A 84 23.80 5.27 -2.84
CA ARG A 84 23.61 3.93 -2.25
C ARG A 84 22.38 3.90 -1.35
N SER A 85 21.65 2.80 -1.37
CA SER A 85 20.58 2.53 -0.42
C SER A 85 20.51 1.05 -0.09
N THR A 86 20.07 0.75 1.14
CA THR A 86 19.68 -0.59 1.57
C THR A 86 18.32 -0.52 2.26
N VAL A 87 17.52 -1.55 2.07
CA VAL A 87 16.20 -1.69 2.68
C VAL A 87 16.09 -3.10 3.24
N ASP A 88 15.82 -3.21 4.53
CA ASP A 88 15.49 -4.51 5.13
C ASP A 88 14.05 -4.89 4.79
N ASN A 89 13.87 -5.92 3.98
CA ASN A 89 12.56 -6.46 3.65
C ASN A 89 12.05 -7.52 4.65
N GLY A 90 12.82 -7.74 5.76
CA GLY A 90 12.53 -8.69 6.83
C GLY A 90 12.92 -10.14 6.56
N ARG A 91 13.43 -10.40 5.37
CA ARG A 91 14.07 -11.68 4.99
C ARG A 91 15.54 -11.45 4.68
N ASP A 92 15.79 -10.40 3.92
CA ASP A 92 17.11 -10.04 3.44
C ASP A 92 17.24 -8.52 3.37
N GLU A 93 18.45 -8.03 3.55
CA GLU A 93 18.81 -6.65 3.25
C GLU A 93 18.97 -6.49 1.73
N VAL A 94 18.11 -5.68 1.12
CA VAL A 94 18.09 -5.45 -0.32
C VAL A 94 18.88 -4.19 -0.64
N ALA A 95 20.03 -4.35 -1.31
CA ALA A 95 20.80 -3.22 -1.83
C ALA A 95 20.12 -2.63 -3.07
N GLY A 96 19.92 -1.31 -3.06
CA GLY A 96 19.42 -0.57 -4.21
C GLY A 96 20.46 -0.53 -5.34
N ALA A 97 20.03 -0.83 -6.56
CA ALA A 97 20.83 -0.63 -7.75
C ALA A 97 20.27 0.55 -8.55
N VAL A 98 21.18 1.38 -9.10
CA VAL A 98 20.78 2.54 -9.91
C VAL A 98 19.86 2.12 -11.06
N GLY A 99 18.73 2.79 -11.19
CA GLY A 99 17.71 2.52 -12.20
C GLY A 99 16.86 1.26 -11.95
N ARG A 100 17.07 0.50 -10.89
CA ARG A 100 16.26 -0.67 -10.59
C ARG A 100 15.22 -0.33 -9.53
N PRO A 101 13.91 -0.39 -9.85
CA PRO A 101 12.86 -0.13 -8.87
C PRO A 101 12.78 -1.24 -7.82
N ILE A 102 12.54 -0.85 -6.58
CA ILE A 102 12.29 -1.72 -5.42
C ILE A 102 10.95 -1.30 -4.84
N LEU A 103 10.08 -2.25 -4.53
CA LEU A 103 8.85 -2.01 -3.82
C LEU A 103 9.10 -2.14 -2.31
N PHE A 104 8.72 -1.14 -1.53
CA PHE A 104 8.89 -1.18 -0.08
C PHE A 104 7.98 -2.21 0.58
N PRO A 105 8.43 -2.82 1.71
CA PRO A 105 7.63 -3.77 2.46
C PRO A 105 6.28 -3.18 2.89
N GLU A 106 5.23 -3.99 2.82
CA GLU A 106 3.87 -3.62 3.22
C GLU A 106 3.51 -4.19 4.59
N GLY A 107 2.67 -3.45 5.32
CA GLY A 107 2.06 -3.93 6.56
C GLY A 107 3.01 -4.06 7.75
N ARG A 108 4.26 -3.62 7.62
CA ARG A 108 5.27 -3.64 8.67
C ARG A 108 6.21 -2.45 8.56
N GLU A 109 6.88 -2.16 9.64
CA GLU A 109 8.03 -1.26 9.64
C GLU A 109 9.26 -1.99 9.05
N PHE A 110 10.13 -1.23 8.42
CA PHE A 110 11.39 -1.70 7.87
C PHE A 110 12.51 -0.68 8.11
N GLU A 111 13.71 -1.17 8.24
CA GLU A 111 14.90 -0.33 8.35
C GLU A 111 15.43 0.02 6.97
N PHE A 112 15.97 1.20 6.85
CA PHE A 112 16.66 1.62 5.63
C PHE A 112 17.91 2.44 5.95
N THR A 113 18.87 2.37 5.05
CA THR A 113 20.05 3.23 5.03
C THR A 113 20.21 3.81 3.65
N THR A 114 20.50 5.11 3.57
CA THR A 114 20.85 5.78 2.31
C THR A 114 22.13 6.59 2.49
N GLU A 115 22.93 6.69 1.42
CA GLU A 115 24.19 7.44 1.44
C GLU A 115 24.39 8.15 0.10
N ASP A 116 24.52 9.49 0.16
CA ASP A 116 24.73 10.39 -0.98
C ASP A 116 23.78 10.14 -2.13
N VAL A 117 22.48 10.05 -1.81
CA VAL A 117 21.47 9.60 -2.77
C VAL A 117 20.88 10.71 -3.61
N ASN A 118 20.64 10.37 -4.87
CA ASN A 118 19.62 10.99 -5.71
C ASN A 118 18.62 9.88 -6.07
N GLN A 119 17.38 10.01 -5.59
CA GLN A 119 16.37 8.97 -5.69
C GLN A 119 15.01 9.53 -6.03
N SER A 120 14.16 8.68 -6.56
CA SER A 120 12.75 8.98 -6.76
C SER A 120 11.87 7.89 -6.16
N LEU A 121 10.69 8.28 -5.72
CA LEU A 121 9.68 7.38 -5.18
C LEU A 121 8.34 7.68 -5.83
N LEU A 122 7.60 6.63 -6.17
CA LEU A 122 6.21 6.73 -6.55
C LEU A 122 5.37 6.11 -5.44
N HIS A 123 4.52 6.90 -4.83
CA HIS A 123 3.54 6.47 -3.85
C HIS A 123 2.19 6.32 -4.55
N LEU A 124 1.55 5.19 -4.38
CA LEU A 124 0.23 4.86 -4.95
C LEU A 124 -0.70 4.40 -3.84
N SER A 125 -1.86 5.02 -3.73
CA SER A 125 -2.91 4.55 -2.82
C SER A 125 -3.27 3.09 -3.12
N LYS A 126 -3.38 2.26 -2.09
CA LYS A 126 -3.80 0.86 -2.23
C LYS A 126 -5.17 0.75 -2.89
N SER A 127 -6.08 1.68 -2.62
CA SER A 127 -7.41 1.69 -3.23
C SER A 127 -7.35 1.83 -4.74
N VAL A 128 -6.48 2.69 -5.27
CA VAL A 128 -6.30 2.87 -6.72
C VAL A 128 -5.71 1.60 -7.37
N VAL A 129 -4.74 0.99 -6.72
CA VAL A 129 -4.12 -0.25 -7.23
C VAL A 129 -5.11 -1.41 -7.21
N ASP A 130 -5.87 -1.56 -6.13
CA ASP A 130 -6.93 -2.57 -6.02
C ASP A 130 -8.03 -2.38 -7.06
N GLU A 131 -8.47 -1.13 -7.32
CA GLU A 131 -9.46 -0.82 -8.35
C GLU A 131 -8.98 -1.23 -9.75
N VAL A 132 -7.75 -0.86 -10.10
CA VAL A 132 -7.14 -1.21 -11.39
C VAL A 132 -6.95 -2.72 -11.52
N ALA A 133 -6.50 -3.39 -10.44
CA ALA A 133 -6.34 -4.85 -10.42
C ALA A 133 -7.68 -5.58 -10.58
N ALA A 134 -8.74 -5.08 -9.94
CA ALA A 134 -10.09 -5.63 -10.07
C ALA A 134 -10.64 -5.47 -11.49
N GLU A 135 -10.49 -4.29 -12.08
CA GLU A 135 -10.98 -4.00 -13.43
C GLU A 135 -10.24 -4.78 -14.52
N ARG A 136 -8.91 -4.82 -14.47
CA ARG A 136 -8.09 -5.43 -15.53
C ARG A 136 -7.94 -6.93 -15.41
N HIS A 137 -7.84 -7.43 -14.21
CA HIS A 137 -7.48 -8.82 -13.95
C HIS A 137 -8.54 -9.58 -13.17
N GLY A 138 -9.64 -8.94 -12.77
CA GLY A 138 -10.67 -9.57 -11.94
C GLY A 138 -10.14 -9.99 -10.57
N ILE A 139 -9.17 -9.26 -10.03
CA ILE A 139 -8.58 -9.54 -8.72
C ILE A 139 -9.53 -9.02 -7.64
N MET A 140 -9.72 -9.81 -6.60
CA MET A 140 -10.49 -9.39 -5.43
C MET A 140 -9.76 -8.28 -4.70
N PRO A 141 -10.40 -7.10 -4.47
CA PRO A 141 -9.77 -5.99 -3.77
C PRO A 141 -9.19 -6.40 -2.43
N GLY A 142 -8.01 -5.87 -2.12
CA GLY A 142 -7.29 -6.13 -0.88
C GLY A 142 -6.70 -7.52 -0.72
N THR A 143 -6.78 -8.38 -1.74
CA THR A 143 -6.09 -9.69 -1.73
C THR A 143 -4.76 -9.68 -2.44
N LEU A 144 -4.42 -8.56 -3.08
CA LEU A 144 -3.16 -8.38 -3.77
C LEU A 144 -1.99 -8.39 -2.78
N ARG A 145 -0.98 -9.19 -3.07
CA ARG A 145 0.26 -9.30 -2.27
C ARG A 145 1.43 -9.32 -3.22
N PHE A 146 2.31 -8.34 -3.11
CA PHE A 146 3.49 -8.23 -3.94
C PHE A 146 4.68 -9.02 -3.38
N ASP A 147 5.50 -9.54 -4.29
CA ASP A 147 6.86 -9.96 -3.99
C ASP A 147 7.77 -8.72 -4.10
N HIS A 148 8.27 -8.26 -2.96
CA HIS A 148 9.05 -7.03 -2.85
C HIS A 148 10.48 -7.13 -3.39
N ALA A 149 10.93 -8.33 -3.74
CA ALA A 149 12.36 -8.55 -3.96
C ALA A 149 12.87 -7.94 -5.26
N ALA A 150 12.15 -8.05 -6.38
CA ALA A 150 12.68 -7.58 -7.66
C ALA A 150 11.60 -7.43 -8.75
N PRO A 151 11.86 -6.57 -9.75
CA PRO A 151 11.08 -6.54 -10.98
C PRO A 151 11.13 -7.88 -11.71
N VAL A 152 10.02 -8.24 -12.36
CA VAL A 152 9.87 -9.53 -13.07
C VAL A 152 10.78 -9.66 -14.28
N SER A 153 11.21 -8.55 -14.91
CA SER A 153 12.10 -8.55 -16.06
C SER A 153 12.74 -7.18 -16.34
N SER A 154 13.77 -7.15 -17.16
CA SER A 154 14.34 -5.88 -17.66
C SER A 154 13.40 -5.09 -18.54
N ALA A 155 12.53 -5.75 -19.30
CA ALA A 155 11.49 -5.10 -20.09
C ALA A 155 10.47 -4.39 -19.19
N ALA A 156 10.06 -5.01 -18.07
CA ALA A 156 9.20 -4.41 -17.07
C ALA A 156 9.84 -3.14 -16.45
N VAL A 157 11.13 -3.17 -16.14
CA VAL A 157 11.89 -2.00 -15.66
C VAL A 157 11.89 -0.87 -16.69
N GLN A 158 12.07 -1.17 -17.97
CA GLN A 158 12.02 -0.16 -19.03
C GLN A 158 10.61 0.47 -19.16
N ALA A 159 9.57 -0.35 -19.10
CA ALA A 159 8.18 0.11 -19.12
C ALA A 159 7.86 0.98 -17.90
N TRP A 160 8.31 0.56 -16.71
CA TRP A 160 8.22 1.36 -15.49
C TRP A 160 8.81 2.76 -15.69
N HIS A 161 10.06 2.84 -16.14
CA HIS A 161 10.70 4.14 -16.34
C HIS A 161 10.05 4.99 -17.45
N ALA A 162 9.50 4.38 -18.49
CA ALA A 162 8.75 5.10 -19.49
C ALA A 162 7.48 5.73 -18.90
N THR A 163 6.75 4.99 -18.08
CA THR A 163 5.53 5.44 -17.39
C THR A 163 5.83 6.55 -16.39
N VAL A 164 6.80 6.38 -15.49
CA VAL A 164 7.12 7.41 -14.48
C VAL A 164 7.69 8.68 -15.10
N ARG A 165 8.41 8.59 -16.24
CA ARG A 165 8.83 9.79 -16.99
C ARG A 165 7.65 10.54 -17.58
N LEU A 166 6.63 9.83 -18.08
CA LEU A 166 5.42 10.46 -18.61
C LEU A 166 4.65 11.17 -17.49
N ILE A 167 4.47 10.52 -16.35
CA ILE A 167 3.86 11.09 -15.14
C ILE A 167 4.64 12.33 -14.70
N GLY A 168 5.96 12.23 -14.58
CA GLY A 168 6.82 13.33 -14.16
C GLY A 168 6.72 14.55 -15.09
N ARG A 169 6.69 14.33 -16.41
CA ARG A 169 6.52 15.44 -17.38
C ARG A 169 5.19 16.16 -17.21
N ALA A 170 4.13 15.45 -16.88
CA ALA A 170 2.82 16.05 -16.70
C ALA A 170 2.73 16.88 -15.41
N TYR A 171 3.33 16.42 -14.30
CA TYR A 171 3.34 17.16 -13.04
C TYR A 171 4.38 18.29 -12.96
N LEU A 172 5.53 18.15 -13.67
CA LEU A 172 6.62 19.12 -13.67
C LEU A 172 6.61 20.06 -14.87
N GLY A 173 5.64 19.90 -15.78
CA GLY A 173 5.42 20.77 -16.92
C GLY A 173 4.90 22.15 -16.56
N SER A 174 4.65 22.99 -17.57
CA SER A 174 4.27 24.41 -17.41
C SER A 174 2.81 24.63 -16.98
N GLY A 175 2.01 23.58 -16.78
CA GLY A 175 0.61 23.66 -16.34
C GLY A 175 0.31 22.58 -15.30
N GLU A 176 -0.64 22.86 -14.41
CA GLU A 176 -1.15 21.82 -13.51
C GLU A 176 -2.03 20.83 -14.28
N PRO A 177 -1.84 19.51 -14.06
CA PRO A 177 -2.70 18.50 -14.67
C PRO A 177 -4.14 18.65 -14.13
N SER A 178 -5.13 18.49 -15.00
CA SER A 178 -6.54 18.45 -14.61
C SER A 178 -6.82 17.22 -13.73
N ASP A 179 -7.96 17.23 -13.00
CA ASP A 179 -8.35 16.13 -12.12
C ASP A 179 -8.45 14.80 -12.89
N LEU A 180 -9.03 14.84 -14.10
CA LEU A 180 -9.07 13.67 -14.98
C LEU A 180 -7.66 13.17 -15.31
N MET A 181 -6.76 14.08 -15.64
CA MET A 181 -5.38 13.74 -15.96
C MET A 181 -4.66 13.12 -14.76
N ARG A 182 -4.86 13.64 -13.54
CA ARG A 182 -4.30 13.08 -12.30
C ARG A 182 -4.82 11.66 -12.05
N THR A 183 -6.14 11.47 -12.18
CA THR A 183 -6.75 10.13 -12.04
C THR A 183 -6.15 9.13 -13.03
N GLU A 184 -6.05 9.50 -14.30
CA GLU A 184 -5.49 8.61 -15.32
C GLU A 184 -3.99 8.32 -15.09
N MET A 185 -3.22 9.28 -14.59
CA MET A 185 -1.81 9.03 -14.24
C MET A 185 -1.66 8.10 -13.04
N ALA A 186 -2.50 8.23 -12.00
CA ALA A 186 -2.51 7.29 -10.89
C ALA A 186 -2.84 5.87 -11.37
N ARG A 187 -3.83 5.73 -12.25
CA ARG A 187 -4.18 4.45 -12.90
C ARG A 187 -3.03 3.88 -13.74
N MET A 188 -2.34 4.72 -14.51
CA MET A 188 -1.15 4.30 -15.26
C MET A 188 -0.01 3.84 -14.34
N GLY A 189 0.22 4.54 -13.24
CA GLY A 189 1.17 4.13 -12.20
C GLY A 189 0.81 2.77 -11.60
N ALA A 190 -0.47 2.54 -11.30
CA ALA A 190 -0.97 1.27 -10.78
C ALA A 190 -0.78 0.12 -11.79
N VAL A 191 -1.05 0.36 -13.07
CA VAL A 191 -0.77 -0.62 -14.13
C VAL A 191 0.71 -0.96 -14.19
N ALA A 192 1.57 0.06 -14.19
CA ALA A 192 3.02 -0.15 -14.24
C ALA A 192 3.53 -0.92 -13.00
N LEU A 193 2.94 -0.68 -11.82
CA LEU A 193 3.26 -1.44 -10.60
C LEU A 193 2.91 -2.93 -10.77
N LEU A 194 1.68 -3.23 -11.20
CA LEU A 194 1.20 -4.60 -11.41
C LEU A 194 2.03 -5.37 -12.45
N ASP A 195 2.45 -4.70 -13.52
CA ASP A 195 3.25 -5.29 -14.60
C ASP A 195 4.73 -5.43 -14.20
N THR A 196 5.21 -4.67 -13.21
CA THR A 196 6.62 -4.62 -12.83
C THR A 196 6.97 -5.64 -11.74
N PHE A 197 6.09 -5.85 -10.77
CA PHE A 197 6.37 -6.71 -9.62
C PHE A 197 5.49 -7.95 -9.63
N ALA A 198 6.13 -9.10 -9.33
CA ALA A 198 5.39 -10.34 -9.13
C ALA A 198 4.41 -10.19 -7.95
N HIS A 199 3.23 -10.72 -8.11
CA HIS A 199 2.21 -10.66 -7.06
C HIS A 199 1.36 -11.94 -7.03
N THR A 200 0.82 -12.22 -5.86
CA THR A 200 -0.23 -13.21 -5.64
C THR A 200 -1.54 -12.51 -5.34
N SER A 201 -2.65 -13.12 -5.71
CA SER A 201 -3.97 -12.53 -5.55
C SER A 201 -5.06 -13.58 -5.55
N THR A 202 -6.23 -13.23 -5.04
CA THR A 202 -7.43 -14.04 -5.14
C THR A 202 -8.29 -13.53 -6.30
N GLN A 203 -8.69 -14.42 -7.20
CA GLN A 203 -9.57 -14.06 -8.29
C GLN A 203 -10.99 -13.80 -7.77
N MET A 204 -11.62 -12.77 -8.32
CA MET A 204 -13.01 -12.46 -8.03
C MET A 204 -13.91 -13.61 -8.53
N PRO A 205 -14.82 -14.13 -7.70
CA PRO A 205 -15.77 -15.14 -8.15
C PRO A 205 -16.52 -14.68 -9.41
N ALA A 206 -16.67 -15.58 -10.38
CA ALA A 206 -17.36 -15.26 -11.66
C ALA A 206 -18.78 -14.69 -11.45
N ALA A 207 -19.43 -15.07 -10.36
CA ALA A 207 -20.73 -14.52 -9.97
C ALA A 207 -20.68 -12.99 -9.76
N LEU A 208 -19.58 -12.43 -9.24
CA LEU A 208 -19.42 -10.99 -8.99
C LEU A 208 -19.07 -10.21 -10.27
N LEU A 209 -18.49 -10.87 -11.27
CA LEU A 209 -18.17 -10.24 -12.55
C LEU A 209 -19.38 -10.02 -13.44
N ALA A 210 -20.50 -10.71 -13.19
CA ALA A 210 -21.72 -10.55 -13.97
C ALA A 210 -22.35 -9.16 -13.75
N PRO A 211 -22.69 -8.40 -14.83
CA PRO A 211 -23.24 -7.03 -14.71
C PRO A 211 -24.50 -6.95 -13.81
N ARG A 212 -25.34 -7.99 -13.83
CA ARG A 212 -26.56 -8.07 -12.99
C ARG A 212 -26.26 -8.14 -11.49
N ASN A 213 -25.03 -8.44 -11.09
CA ASN A 213 -24.57 -8.56 -9.71
C ASN A 213 -23.71 -7.36 -9.27
N ALA A 214 -23.75 -6.24 -10.00
CA ALA A 214 -22.94 -5.04 -9.71
C ALA A 214 -23.11 -4.56 -8.27
N SER A 215 -24.32 -4.52 -7.74
CA SER A 215 -24.56 -4.16 -6.31
C SER A 215 -23.92 -5.15 -5.33
N LEU A 216 -23.91 -6.45 -5.65
CA LEU A 216 -23.24 -7.44 -4.81
C LEU A 216 -21.70 -7.26 -4.88
N ARG A 217 -21.16 -6.94 -6.05
CA ARG A 217 -19.77 -6.60 -6.23
C ARG A 217 -19.38 -5.38 -5.39
N LEU A 218 -20.15 -4.28 -5.49
CA LEU A 218 -19.93 -3.09 -4.66
C LEU A 218 -19.96 -3.41 -3.16
N ALA A 219 -20.88 -4.29 -2.70
CA ALA A 219 -20.92 -4.73 -1.31
C ALA A 219 -19.62 -5.43 -0.89
N VAL A 220 -19.09 -6.33 -1.74
CA VAL A 220 -17.86 -7.06 -1.47
C VAL A 220 -16.65 -6.13 -1.50
N GLU A 221 -16.55 -5.24 -2.48
CA GLU A 221 -15.50 -4.21 -2.57
C GLU A 221 -15.47 -3.32 -1.32
N TYR A 222 -16.65 -2.83 -0.89
CA TYR A 222 -16.77 -2.04 0.33
C TYR A 222 -16.34 -2.81 1.59
N MET A 223 -16.70 -4.10 1.70
CA MET A 223 -16.25 -4.95 2.81
C MET A 223 -14.73 -5.07 2.86
N HIS A 224 -14.07 -5.28 1.72
CA HIS A 224 -12.62 -5.37 1.65
C HIS A 224 -11.92 -4.05 2.00
N ALA A 225 -12.43 -2.92 1.49
CA ALA A 225 -11.88 -1.60 1.76
C ALA A 225 -12.07 -1.17 3.23
N SER A 226 -13.21 -1.55 3.84
CA SER A 226 -13.60 -1.09 5.17
C SER A 226 -13.52 -2.17 6.25
N ALA A 227 -12.81 -3.28 6.01
CA ALA A 227 -12.74 -4.42 6.93
C ALA A 227 -12.21 -4.06 8.34
N HIS A 228 -11.33 -3.08 8.43
CA HIS A 228 -10.76 -2.58 9.69
C HIS A 228 -11.74 -1.73 10.49
N LEU A 229 -12.82 -1.23 9.88
CA LEU A 229 -13.85 -0.43 10.54
C LEU A 229 -14.96 -1.31 11.14
N PRO A 230 -15.67 -0.85 12.16
CA PRO A 230 -16.78 -1.59 12.76
C PRO A 230 -18.08 -1.49 11.92
N ILE A 231 -17.97 -1.80 10.62
CA ILE A 231 -19.12 -1.79 9.70
C ILE A 231 -20.11 -2.91 9.99
N SER A 232 -21.40 -2.61 9.79
CA SER A 232 -22.52 -3.54 9.93
C SER A 232 -23.08 -3.98 8.58
N ALA A 233 -23.93 -5.02 8.58
CA ALA A 233 -24.64 -5.43 7.37
C ALA A 233 -25.57 -4.34 6.80
N VAL A 234 -26.04 -3.41 7.65
CA VAL A 234 -26.84 -2.27 7.21
C VAL A 234 -26.00 -1.25 6.47
N ASP A 235 -24.77 -0.98 6.97
CA ASP A 235 -23.83 -0.07 6.31
C ASP A 235 -23.41 -0.61 4.94
N ILE A 236 -23.11 -1.89 4.86
CA ILE A 236 -22.76 -2.58 3.62
C ILE A 236 -23.92 -2.54 2.61
N ALA A 237 -25.14 -2.81 3.07
CA ALA A 237 -26.31 -2.75 2.20
C ALA A 237 -26.55 -1.35 1.65
N ARG A 238 -26.43 -0.31 2.49
CA ARG A 238 -26.57 1.09 2.09
C ARG A 238 -25.54 1.48 1.03
N GLU A 239 -24.29 1.13 1.21
CA GLU A 239 -23.21 1.44 0.29
C GLU A 239 -23.40 0.76 -1.08
N ALA A 240 -23.90 -0.47 -1.08
CA ALA A 240 -24.20 -1.22 -2.28
C ALA A 240 -25.54 -0.88 -2.96
N GLY A 241 -26.31 0.08 -2.43
CA GLY A 241 -27.65 0.42 -2.93
C GLY A 241 -28.68 -0.72 -2.74
N LEU A 242 -28.50 -1.54 -1.72
CA LEU A 242 -29.37 -2.69 -1.40
C LEU A 242 -30.11 -2.46 -0.08
N THR A 243 -31.22 -3.20 0.11
CA THR A 243 -31.79 -3.40 1.43
C THR A 243 -31.00 -4.49 2.19
N ALA A 244 -31.02 -4.49 3.53
CA ALA A 244 -30.37 -5.53 4.32
C ALA A 244 -30.86 -6.95 3.95
N ARG A 245 -32.14 -7.11 3.63
CA ARG A 245 -32.72 -8.38 3.15
C ARG A 245 -32.20 -8.73 1.75
N GLY A 246 -32.12 -7.74 0.86
CA GLY A 246 -31.58 -7.92 -0.50
C GLY A 246 -30.11 -8.35 -0.47
N LEU A 247 -29.31 -7.72 0.39
CA LEU A 247 -27.91 -8.08 0.62
C LEU A 247 -27.78 -9.54 1.10
N GLN A 248 -28.58 -9.93 2.12
CA GLN A 248 -28.60 -11.31 2.65
C GLN A 248 -28.94 -12.33 1.56
N GLN A 249 -29.96 -12.04 0.76
CA GLN A 249 -30.38 -12.94 -0.34
C GLN A 249 -29.34 -13.03 -1.45
N ALA A 250 -28.70 -11.92 -1.79
CA ALA A 250 -27.62 -11.89 -2.80
C ALA A 250 -26.41 -12.72 -2.37
N PHE A 251 -25.95 -12.55 -1.11
CA PHE A 251 -24.86 -13.34 -0.55
C PHE A 251 -25.18 -14.83 -0.50
N SER A 252 -26.37 -15.21 0.02
CA SER A 252 -26.77 -16.62 0.07
C SER A 252 -26.88 -17.24 -1.32
N ARG A 253 -27.42 -16.51 -2.31
CA ARG A 253 -27.63 -17.04 -3.68
C ARG A 253 -26.35 -17.18 -4.48
N HIS A 254 -25.41 -16.24 -4.35
CA HIS A 254 -24.29 -16.11 -5.27
C HIS A 254 -22.94 -16.49 -4.64
N LEU A 255 -22.84 -16.47 -3.32
CA LEU A 255 -21.60 -16.72 -2.57
C LEU A 255 -21.75 -17.83 -1.50
N ASP A 256 -22.96 -18.44 -1.40
CA ASP A 256 -23.27 -19.50 -0.44
C ASP A 256 -22.86 -19.20 1.02
N THR A 257 -23.00 -17.92 1.40
CA THR A 257 -22.61 -17.43 2.73
C THR A 257 -23.51 -16.27 3.19
N THR A 258 -23.27 -15.77 4.39
CA THR A 258 -23.93 -14.53 4.87
C THR A 258 -22.97 -13.35 4.81
N PRO A 259 -23.47 -12.09 4.68
CA PRO A 259 -22.61 -10.90 4.68
C PRO A 259 -21.69 -10.82 5.90
N THR A 260 -22.19 -11.15 7.08
CA THR A 260 -21.42 -11.10 8.32
C THR A 260 -20.37 -12.20 8.41
N ALA A 261 -20.66 -13.40 7.91
CA ALA A 261 -19.69 -14.49 7.84
C ALA A 261 -18.59 -14.14 6.84
N TYR A 262 -18.93 -13.61 5.67
CA TYR A 262 -17.98 -13.18 4.66
C TYR A 262 -17.06 -12.08 5.17
N LEU A 263 -17.58 -11.04 5.81
CA LEU A 263 -16.78 -9.98 6.44
C LEU A 263 -15.82 -10.54 7.52
N ARG A 264 -16.29 -11.51 8.30
CA ARG A 264 -15.44 -12.17 9.31
C ARG A 264 -14.29 -12.92 8.67
N GLU A 265 -14.51 -13.61 7.56
CA GLU A 265 -13.43 -14.30 6.81
C GLU A 265 -12.38 -13.30 6.29
N ILE A 266 -12.82 -12.19 5.68
CA ILE A 266 -11.90 -11.11 5.27
C ILE A 266 -11.04 -10.66 6.45
N ARG A 267 -11.65 -10.36 7.59
CA ARG A 267 -10.94 -9.91 8.78
C ARG A 267 -9.95 -10.94 9.32
N LEU A 268 -10.31 -12.22 9.30
CA LEU A 268 -9.43 -13.31 9.74
C LEU A 268 -8.19 -13.43 8.83
N GLU A 269 -8.37 -13.31 7.53
CA GLU A 269 -7.25 -13.30 6.56
C GLU A 269 -6.33 -12.11 6.79
N ARG A 270 -6.89 -10.91 6.99
CA ARG A 270 -6.11 -9.69 7.30
C ARG A 270 -5.31 -9.82 8.59
N VAL A 271 -5.92 -10.37 9.65
CA VAL A 271 -5.20 -10.65 10.90
C VAL A 271 -4.08 -11.66 10.69
N HIS A 272 -4.34 -12.73 9.93
CA HIS A 272 -3.32 -13.74 9.64
C HIS A 272 -2.11 -13.13 8.92
N ASP A 273 -2.36 -12.34 7.87
CA ASP A 273 -1.31 -11.63 7.14
C ASP A 273 -0.53 -10.67 8.04
N ALA A 274 -1.24 -9.89 8.85
CA ALA A 274 -0.62 -8.93 9.77
C ALA A 274 0.24 -9.62 10.84
N LEU A 275 -0.22 -10.75 11.39
CA LEU A 275 0.56 -11.52 12.37
C LEU A 275 1.81 -12.16 11.75
N ARG A 276 1.73 -12.61 10.51
CA ARG A 276 2.90 -13.16 9.78
C ARG A 276 3.94 -12.11 9.42
N ALA A 277 3.49 -10.88 9.18
CA ALA A 277 4.37 -9.77 8.84
C ALA A 277 4.97 -9.07 10.08
N ALA A 278 4.37 -9.28 11.26
CA ALA A 278 4.76 -8.57 12.47
C ALA A 278 5.95 -9.24 13.18
N ALA A 279 6.87 -8.42 13.72
CA ALA A 279 7.87 -8.91 14.66
C ALA A 279 7.19 -9.23 16.01
N PRO A 280 7.49 -10.39 16.65
CA PRO A 280 6.83 -10.82 17.89
C PRO A 280 6.92 -9.82 19.05
N ASN A 281 7.93 -8.98 19.05
CA ASN A 281 8.17 -7.97 20.10
C ASN A 281 7.56 -6.59 19.77
N ALA A 282 7.05 -6.38 18.56
CA ALA A 282 6.54 -5.08 18.10
C ALA A 282 5.02 -4.93 18.29
N THR A 283 4.28 -6.03 18.41
CA THR A 283 2.81 -5.99 18.53
C THR A 283 2.27 -7.18 19.34
N THR A 284 1.00 -7.10 19.70
CA THR A 284 0.30 -8.22 20.35
C THR A 284 -0.83 -8.75 19.47
N VAL A 285 -1.15 -10.03 19.62
CA VAL A 285 -2.34 -10.64 18.97
C VAL A 285 -3.60 -9.84 19.25
N ALA A 286 -3.73 -9.30 20.47
CA ALA A 286 -4.90 -8.53 20.87
C ALA A 286 -5.01 -7.20 20.11
N ASP A 287 -3.90 -6.52 19.89
CA ASP A 287 -3.88 -5.24 19.17
C ASP A 287 -4.17 -5.43 17.70
N VAL A 288 -3.56 -6.44 17.07
CA VAL A 288 -3.86 -6.79 15.68
C VAL A 288 -5.34 -7.17 15.51
N ALA A 289 -5.88 -8.02 16.40
CA ALA A 289 -7.29 -8.39 16.32
C ALA A 289 -8.24 -7.20 16.51
N ARG A 290 -7.95 -6.27 17.44
CA ARG A 290 -8.75 -5.05 17.62
C ARG A 290 -8.67 -4.11 16.43
N HIS A 291 -7.49 -3.95 15.83
CA HIS A 291 -7.31 -3.17 14.60
C HIS A 291 -8.25 -3.66 13.48
N TRP A 292 -8.43 -4.96 13.36
CA TRP A 292 -9.36 -5.56 12.40
C TRP A 292 -10.78 -5.77 12.95
N ALA A 293 -11.19 -4.92 13.91
CA ALA A 293 -12.54 -4.83 14.47
C ALA A 293 -13.06 -6.12 15.13
N PHE A 294 -12.19 -6.95 15.71
CA PHE A 294 -12.59 -8.05 16.58
C PHE A 294 -12.77 -7.56 18.02
N ALA A 295 -14.02 -7.39 18.46
CA ALA A 295 -14.34 -6.95 19.82
C ALA A 295 -14.14 -8.04 20.89
N HIS A 296 -14.28 -9.32 20.52
CA HIS A 296 -14.26 -10.47 21.44
C HIS A 296 -13.10 -11.42 21.12
N LEU A 297 -11.98 -11.25 21.81
CA LEU A 297 -10.75 -11.99 21.54
C LEU A 297 -10.87 -13.51 21.68
N GLY A 298 -11.70 -14.00 22.62
CA GLY A 298 -11.93 -15.46 22.77
C GLY A 298 -12.66 -16.07 21.56
N ARG A 299 -13.71 -15.40 21.05
CA ARG A 299 -14.41 -15.84 19.83
C ARG A 299 -13.53 -15.71 18.60
N PHE A 300 -12.73 -14.66 18.52
CA PHE A 300 -11.74 -14.47 17.47
C PHE A 300 -10.73 -15.63 17.45
N SER A 301 -10.10 -15.98 18.59
CA SER A 301 -9.09 -17.02 18.66
C SER A 301 -9.64 -18.39 18.23
N ALA A 302 -10.87 -18.73 18.64
CA ALA A 302 -11.52 -19.97 18.20
C ALA A 302 -11.81 -19.98 16.69
N ALA A 303 -12.32 -18.87 16.14
CA ALA A 303 -12.57 -18.74 14.70
C ALA A 303 -11.27 -18.80 13.88
N TYR A 304 -10.20 -18.16 14.38
CA TYR A 304 -8.89 -18.18 13.77
C TYR A 304 -8.31 -19.61 13.71
N GLN A 305 -8.33 -20.32 14.84
CA GLN A 305 -7.88 -21.71 14.89
C GLN A 305 -8.68 -22.63 13.95
N GLN A 306 -10.00 -22.44 13.89
CA GLN A 306 -10.85 -23.20 12.98
C GLN A 306 -10.48 -22.92 11.50
N ARG A 307 -10.10 -21.68 11.16
CA ARG A 307 -9.79 -21.28 9.78
C ARG A 307 -8.39 -21.68 9.34
N PHE A 308 -7.38 -21.52 10.21
CA PHE A 308 -5.97 -21.67 9.86
C PHE A 308 -5.30 -22.92 10.47
N GLY A 309 -5.97 -23.65 11.36
CA GLY A 309 -5.43 -24.84 12.00
C GLY A 309 -4.42 -24.58 13.10
N GLU A 310 -4.12 -23.30 13.39
CA GLU A 310 -3.17 -22.87 14.41
C GLU A 310 -3.73 -21.70 15.22
N TYR A 311 -3.18 -21.44 16.40
CA TYR A 311 -3.55 -20.26 17.19
C TYR A 311 -2.87 -19.00 16.69
N PRO A 312 -3.50 -17.80 16.85
CA PRO A 312 -2.91 -16.52 16.42
C PRO A 312 -1.52 -16.27 17.00
N ARG A 313 -1.27 -16.73 18.23
CA ARG A 313 0.03 -16.59 18.88
C ARG A 313 1.11 -17.42 18.20
N GLU A 314 0.75 -18.60 17.70
CA GLU A 314 1.69 -19.47 16.98
C GLU A 314 2.11 -18.83 15.66
N THR A 315 1.15 -18.23 14.95
CA THR A 315 1.42 -17.46 13.72
C THR A 315 2.38 -16.29 14.00
N LEU A 316 2.12 -15.49 15.05
CA LEU A 316 2.96 -14.34 15.41
C LEU A 316 4.41 -14.74 15.75
N HIS A 317 4.64 -15.93 16.32
CA HIS A 317 5.98 -16.38 16.72
C HIS A 317 6.72 -17.15 15.61
N ARG A 318 6.03 -17.48 14.52
CA ARG A 318 6.58 -18.21 13.38
C ARG A 318 7.00 -17.31 12.22
N GLY A 319 6.46 -16.10 12.14
CA GLY A 319 6.86 -15.03 11.21
C GLY A 319 8.04 -14.27 11.76
#